data_a89cd4d05146c8eccabb49f1febf3461
#
_entry.id   a89cd4d05146c8eccabb49f1febf3461
#
_cell.length_a   1.000
_cell.length_b   1.000
_cell.length_c   1.000
_cell.angle_alpha   90.00
_cell.angle_beta   90.00
_cell.angle_gamma   90.00
#
_symmetry.space_group_name_H-M   'P 1'
#
loop_
_entity.id
_entity.type
_entity.pdbx_description
1 polymer ?
#
loop_
_entity_poly.entity_id
_entity_poly.type
_entity_poly.pdbx_seq_one_letter_code
_entity_poly.pdbx_strand_id
1 'polypeptide(L)'
;MYLGRSPILIDRSTAMYILRQKDTMPEGSRWGDSFPPIVNHTSSGVARKHSDFHEAKHGDYDAALRLVDAFVKDSKIADIARSYPHAHVVYNHKMQGGNINMIPAAYAAKFSAIGMTVDHDIIAVTDVSHTNASDLSRISKRMRFEGEVRRGVDYILLDDFITSGAELRDLRDYIQSRGGNVVLMTTFGHGSFGKLQDIRIDSKYIERLNASGITDQDLRKYGIASEIGCLTLGEAARLSRLVNARAKAAAARRSASVQRTCLEQPSLPGVAGEVPRGRVQGVQNEKINETSKTINGGEQRAAKGLKR
;
A
#
# COMPACT_ATOMS: atom_id res chain seq x y z
N MET A 1 -32.70 1.61 15.11
CA MET A 1 -31.81 2.34 14.19
C MET A 1 -30.39 2.14 14.64
N TYR A 2 -29.68 1.15 14.12
CA TYR A 2 -28.26 0.90 14.44
C TYR A 2 -27.41 1.96 13.73
N LEU A 3 -26.95 2.94 14.47
CA LEU A 3 -25.85 3.82 14.02
C LEU A 3 -24.58 2.97 14.03
N GLY A 4 -24.32 2.27 12.93
CA GLY A 4 -23.09 1.51 12.72
C GLY A 4 -21.89 2.44 12.82
N ARG A 5 -21.01 2.19 13.79
CA ARG A 5 -19.74 2.89 13.88
C ARG A 5 -18.91 2.51 12.63
N SER A 6 -18.45 3.52 11.89
CA SER A 6 -17.54 3.31 10.75
C SER A 6 -16.38 2.38 11.15
N PRO A 7 -16.01 1.38 10.32
CA PRO A 7 -14.87 0.52 10.58
C PRO A 7 -13.53 1.27 10.58
N ILE A 8 -13.52 2.52 10.10
CA ILE A 8 -12.34 3.39 10.07
C ILE A 8 -12.37 4.30 11.29
N LEU A 9 -11.54 4.02 12.30
CA LEU A 9 -11.30 4.91 13.44
C LEU A 9 -9.95 5.61 13.25
N ILE A 10 -9.93 6.93 13.35
CA ILE A 10 -8.72 7.76 13.26
C ILE A 10 -8.46 8.45 14.61
N ASP A 11 -7.19 8.71 14.90
CA ASP A 11 -6.80 9.52 16.03
C ASP A 11 -7.13 11.01 15.81
N ARG A 12 -7.13 11.78 16.91
CA ARG A 12 -7.52 13.20 16.87
C ARG A 12 -6.61 14.05 15.99
N SER A 13 -5.31 13.75 15.92
CA SER A 13 -4.35 14.52 15.13
C SER A 13 -4.58 14.30 13.64
N THR A 14 -4.79 13.05 13.24
CA THR A 14 -5.16 12.67 11.87
C THR A 14 -6.51 13.28 11.47
N ALA A 15 -7.50 13.29 12.38
CA ALA A 15 -8.80 13.91 12.13
C ALA A 15 -8.67 15.42 11.88
N MET A 16 -7.88 16.13 12.69
CA MET A 16 -7.63 17.57 12.52
C MET A 16 -6.87 17.87 11.24
N TYR A 17 -5.91 17.04 10.86
CA TYR A 17 -5.20 17.16 9.58
C TYR A 17 -6.16 17.01 8.39
N ILE A 18 -7.00 15.98 8.40
CA ILE A 18 -8.00 15.73 7.34
C ILE A 18 -8.98 16.90 7.22
N LEU A 19 -9.48 17.42 8.33
CA LEU A 19 -10.42 18.56 8.33
C LEU A 19 -9.82 19.81 7.68
N ARG A 20 -8.52 20.06 7.88
CA ARG A 20 -7.80 21.18 7.25
C ARG A 20 -7.56 20.99 5.74
N GLN A 21 -7.54 19.73 5.28
CA GLN A 21 -7.26 19.38 3.87
C GLN A 21 -8.53 19.28 3.02
N LYS A 22 -9.70 19.13 3.64
CA LYS A 22 -10.94 18.73 2.96
C LYS A 22 -11.38 19.67 1.83
N ASP A 23 -11.10 20.96 1.98
CA ASP A 23 -11.58 21.99 1.03
C ASP A 23 -10.61 22.20 -0.14
N THR A 24 -9.46 21.51 -0.18
CA THR A 24 -8.39 21.76 -1.15
C THR A 24 -7.98 20.52 -1.96
N MET A 25 -8.60 19.38 -1.69
CA MET A 25 -8.27 18.13 -2.40
C MET A 25 -9.05 18.05 -3.71
N PRO A 26 -8.39 17.77 -4.84
CA PRO A 26 -9.10 17.49 -6.08
C PRO A 26 -9.97 16.24 -5.91
N GLU A 27 -11.13 16.23 -6.56
CA GLU A 27 -11.92 15.01 -6.69
C GLU A 27 -11.09 13.96 -7.40
N GLY A 28 -10.96 12.78 -6.77
CA GLY A 28 -10.23 11.67 -7.35
C GLY A 28 -10.96 11.12 -8.56
N SER A 29 -10.20 10.76 -9.58
CA SER A 29 -10.73 10.14 -10.80
C SER A 29 -10.65 8.62 -10.70
N ARG A 30 -11.67 7.91 -11.18
CA ARG A 30 -11.62 6.46 -11.36
C ARG A 30 -10.50 6.07 -12.32
N TRP A 31 -9.97 4.89 -12.14
CA TRP A 31 -9.03 4.32 -13.09
C TRP A 31 -9.75 3.89 -14.36
N GLY A 32 -9.23 4.31 -15.51
CA GLY A 32 -9.71 3.80 -16.80
C GLY A 32 -9.28 2.34 -17.00
N ASP A 33 -10.10 1.54 -17.67
CA ASP A 33 -9.81 0.11 -17.90
C ASP A 33 -8.54 -0.11 -18.71
N SER A 34 -8.18 0.84 -19.56
CA SER A 34 -7.00 0.82 -20.43
C SER A 34 -5.75 1.46 -19.80
N PHE A 35 -5.80 1.93 -18.53
CA PHE A 35 -4.62 2.54 -17.93
C PHE A 35 -3.47 1.54 -17.84
N PRO A 36 -2.27 1.86 -18.38
CA PRO A 36 -1.19 0.89 -18.52
C PRO A 36 -0.58 0.50 -17.18
N PRO A 37 0.05 -0.70 -17.10
CA PRO A 37 0.85 -1.08 -15.95
C PRO A 37 2.00 -0.12 -15.70
N ILE A 38 2.42 0.00 -14.44
CA ILE A 38 3.56 0.83 -14.05
C ILE A 38 4.86 0.21 -14.56
N VAL A 39 5.71 1.02 -15.16
CA VAL A 39 7.07 0.61 -15.54
C VAL A 39 8.01 0.80 -14.35
N ASN A 40 8.65 -0.29 -13.91
CA ASN A 40 9.64 -0.30 -12.84
C ASN A 40 10.96 -0.86 -13.34
N HIS A 41 12.10 -0.37 -12.83
CA HIS A 41 13.45 -0.79 -13.27
C HIS A 41 14.16 -1.67 -12.24
N THR A 42 13.91 -1.48 -10.94
CA THR A 42 14.56 -2.24 -9.86
C THR A 42 13.62 -2.43 -8.68
N SER A 43 14.09 -3.10 -7.64
CA SER A 43 13.41 -3.14 -6.35
C SER A 43 14.16 -2.32 -5.30
N SER A 44 13.45 -1.81 -4.30
CA SER A 44 14.06 -1.06 -3.20
C SER A 44 15.11 -1.89 -2.43
N GLY A 45 14.91 -3.20 -2.33
CA GLY A 45 15.86 -4.11 -1.68
C GLY A 45 17.16 -4.28 -2.47
N VAL A 46 17.12 -4.18 -3.79
CA VAL A 46 18.31 -4.23 -4.66
C VAL A 46 18.97 -2.86 -4.70
N ALA A 47 18.23 -1.79 -4.94
CA ALA A 47 18.76 -0.44 -5.03
C ALA A 47 19.50 0.02 -3.76
N ARG A 48 18.99 -0.35 -2.58
CA ARG A 48 19.61 -0.02 -1.28
C ARG A 48 20.99 -0.61 -1.06
N LYS A 49 21.39 -1.61 -1.85
CA LYS A 49 22.72 -2.23 -1.77
C LYS A 49 23.76 -1.47 -2.61
N HIS A 50 23.32 -0.53 -3.45
CA HIS A 50 24.22 0.30 -4.25
C HIS A 50 24.89 1.36 -3.35
N SER A 51 26.19 1.58 -3.55
CA SER A 51 26.99 2.54 -2.75
C SER A 51 26.42 3.95 -2.78
N ASP A 52 25.92 4.40 -3.92
CA ASP A 52 25.38 5.75 -4.14
C ASP A 52 23.94 5.95 -3.64
N PHE A 53 23.28 4.88 -3.12
CA PHE A 53 21.85 4.98 -2.75
C PHE A 53 21.58 5.99 -1.65
N HIS A 54 22.42 6.02 -0.62
CA HIS A 54 22.22 6.89 0.52
C HIS A 54 22.40 8.36 0.11
N GLU A 55 23.50 8.68 -0.55
CA GLU A 55 23.85 10.02 -1.02
C GLU A 55 22.80 10.55 -2.00
N ALA A 56 22.35 9.72 -2.95
CA ALA A 56 21.28 10.04 -3.90
C ALA A 56 19.96 10.43 -3.20
N LYS A 57 19.64 9.78 -2.09
CA LYS A 57 18.47 10.08 -1.24
C LYS A 57 18.63 11.36 -0.41
N HIS A 58 19.86 11.83 -0.21
CA HIS A 58 20.19 12.93 0.67
C HIS A 58 20.76 14.16 -0.05
N GLY A 59 20.49 14.30 -1.34
CA GLY A 59 20.75 15.53 -2.10
C GLY A 59 21.92 15.48 -3.07
N ASP A 60 22.66 14.38 -3.13
CA ASP A 60 23.75 14.24 -4.11
C ASP A 60 23.18 13.81 -5.47
N TYR A 61 23.19 14.76 -6.41
CA TYR A 61 22.67 14.54 -7.76
C TYR A 61 23.58 13.62 -8.59
N ASP A 62 24.92 13.72 -8.44
CA ASP A 62 25.86 12.88 -9.18
C ASP A 62 25.76 11.42 -8.72
N ALA A 63 25.60 11.19 -7.43
CA ALA A 63 25.31 9.86 -6.89
C ALA A 63 23.96 9.33 -7.43
N ALA A 64 22.95 10.19 -7.54
CA ALA A 64 21.66 9.81 -8.12
C ALA A 64 21.77 9.45 -9.61
N LEU A 65 22.57 10.18 -10.39
CA LEU A 65 22.84 9.85 -11.81
C LEU A 65 23.51 8.48 -11.93
N ARG A 66 24.57 8.20 -11.18
CA ARG A 66 25.24 6.89 -11.22
C ARG A 66 24.31 5.75 -10.78
N LEU A 67 23.51 5.99 -9.74
CA LEU A 67 22.51 5.02 -9.29
C LEU A 67 21.46 4.74 -10.37
N VAL A 68 20.93 5.76 -11.03
CA VAL A 68 19.93 5.62 -12.10
C VAL A 68 20.55 4.89 -13.30
N ASP A 69 21.76 5.23 -13.69
CA ASP A 69 22.46 4.57 -14.80
C ASP A 69 22.70 3.08 -14.55
N ALA A 70 22.93 2.69 -13.30
CA ALA A 70 23.15 1.29 -12.94
C ALA A 70 21.89 0.41 -13.15
N PHE A 71 20.68 0.98 -13.07
CA PHE A 71 19.44 0.19 -13.10
C PHE A 71 18.48 0.52 -14.25
N VAL A 72 18.52 1.74 -14.78
CA VAL A 72 17.60 2.20 -15.83
C VAL A 72 18.24 2.04 -17.21
N LYS A 73 17.71 1.10 -17.98
CA LYS A 73 18.18 0.84 -19.35
C LYS A 73 17.68 1.91 -20.32
N ASP A 74 18.56 2.51 -21.10
CA ASP A 74 18.21 3.53 -22.10
C ASP A 74 17.21 3.02 -23.14
N SER A 75 17.26 1.72 -23.48
CA SER A 75 16.26 1.10 -24.36
C SER A 75 14.84 1.21 -23.81
N LYS A 76 14.65 1.10 -22.49
CA LYS A 76 13.33 1.25 -21.86
C LYS A 76 12.84 2.68 -21.91
N ILE A 77 13.74 3.65 -21.73
CA ILE A 77 13.41 5.07 -21.89
C ILE A 77 13.01 5.37 -23.33
N ALA A 78 13.76 4.87 -24.28
CA ALA A 78 13.44 5.00 -25.71
C ALA A 78 12.11 4.33 -26.10
N ASP A 79 11.77 3.18 -25.50
CA ASP A 79 10.47 2.52 -25.71
C ASP A 79 9.31 3.39 -25.21
N ILE A 80 9.44 3.99 -24.01
CA ILE A 80 8.45 4.92 -23.47
C ILE A 80 8.32 6.15 -24.37
N ALA A 81 9.41 6.77 -24.77
CA ALA A 81 9.41 7.94 -25.64
C ALA A 81 8.74 7.67 -27.00
N ARG A 82 8.98 6.49 -27.60
CA ARG A 82 8.29 6.10 -28.83
C ARG A 82 6.79 5.92 -28.65
N SER A 83 6.37 5.39 -27.51
CA SER A 83 4.95 5.18 -27.21
C SER A 83 4.21 6.48 -26.87
N TYR A 84 4.92 7.47 -26.34
CA TYR A 84 4.36 8.74 -25.86
C TYR A 84 5.23 9.95 -26.28
N PRO A 85 5.42 10.19 -27.58
CA PRO A 85 6.45 11.12 -28.09
C PRO A 85 6.21 12.60 -27.72
N HIS A 86 4.98 12.96 -27.38
CA HIS A 86 4.61 14.34 -27.04
C HIS A 86 4.24 14.53 -25.56
N ALA A 87 4.39 13.46 -24.76
CA ALA A 87 4.07 13.56 -23.34
C ALA A 87 5.13 14.34 -22.57
N HIS A 88 4.67 15.13 -21.60
CA HIS A 88 5.55 15.79 -20.64
C HIS A 88 5.84 14.83 -19.48
N VAL A 89 7.07 14.74 -19.06
CA VAL A 89 7.49 13.98 -17.89
C VAL A 89 7.41 14.90 -16.67
N VAL A 90 6.66 14.50 -15.65
CA VAL A 90 6.57 15.22 -14.38
C VAL A 90 6.98 14.30 -13.24
N TYR A 91 7.75 14.80 -12.30
CA TYR A 91 8.21 14.03 -11.16
C TYR A 91 7.95 14.75 -9.84
N ASN A 92 7.82 13.96 -8.79
CA ASN A 92 7.54 14.48 -7.47
C ASN A 92 8.82 14.99 -6.79
N HIS A 93 8.92 16.31 -6.63
CA HIS A 93 9.98 16.94 -5.84
C HIS A 93 9.64 16.83 -4.36
N LYS A 94 10.36 15.95 -3.63
CA LYS A 94 10.16 15.78 -2.19
C LYS A 94 11.37 16.21 -1.39
N MET A 95 11.12 17.00 -0.36
CA MET A 95 12.04 17.15 0.75
C MET A 95 11.86 15.99 1.74
N GLN A 96 12.92 15.27 2.05
CA GLN A 96 12.92 14.21 3.06
C GLN A 96 13.92 14.54 4.16
N GLY A 97 13.43 14.80 5.39
CA GLY A 97 14.32 15.08 6.53
C GLY A 97 15.25 16.27 6.35
N GLY A 98 14.82 17.32 5.62
CA GLY A 98 15.64 18.48 5.30
C GLY A 98 16.51 18.34 4.05
N ASN A 99 16.55 17.18 3.42
CA ASN A 99 17.29 16.92 2.18
C ASN A 99 16.32 16.63 1.01
N ILE A 100 16.77 16.94 -0.20
CA ILE A 100 16.01 16.66 -1.43
C ILE A 100 16.41 15.28 -1.95
N ASN A 101 15.44 14.41 -2.18
CA ASN A 101 15.68 13.14 -2.86
C ASN A 101 15.95 13.36 -4.35
N MET A 102 17.18 13.12 -4.81
CA MET A 102 17.62 13.40 -6.17
C MET A 102 17.33 12.26 -7.17
N ILE A 103 16.88 11.10 -6.72
CA ILE A 103 16.59 9.97 -7.62
C ILE A 103 15.53 10.32 -8.68
N PRO A 104 14.38 10.96 -8.36
CA PRO A 104 13.40 11.33 -9.38
C PRO A 104 13.96 12.32 -10.41
N ALA A 105 14.76 13.30 -9.97
CA ALA A 105 15.37 14.30 -10.85
C ALA A 105 16.38 13.64 -11.83
N ALA A 106 17.25 12.78 -11.31
CA ALA A 106 18.21 12.02 -12.13
C ALA A 106 17.50 11.08 -13.12
N TYR A 107 16.39 10.47 -12.69
CA TYR A 107 15.60 9.61 -13.56
C TYR A 107 14.89 10.43 -14.66
N ALA A 108 14.36 11.61 -14.35
CA ALA A 108 13.77 12.52 -15.33
C ALA A 108 14.81 13.02 -16.35
N ALA A 109 16.07 13.20 -15.94
CA ALA A 109 17.15 13.58 -16.84
C ALA A 109 17.39 12.58 -17.99
N LYS A 110 17.11 11.28 -17.79
CA LYS A 110 17.16 10.28 -18.86
C LYS A 110 16.16 10.59 -19.98
N PHE A 111 14.97 11.05 -19.65
CA PHE A 111 13.96 11.46 -20.64
C PHE A 111 14.34 12.77 -21.32
N SER A 112 14.87 13.72 -20.58
CA SER A 112 15.37 14.99 -21.12
C SER A 112 16.51 14.75 -22.11
N ALA A 113 17.42 13.83 -21.82
CA ALA A 113 18.58 13.49 -22.67
C ALA A 113 18.19 12.98 -24.06
N ILE A 114 16.99 12.44 -24.22
CA ILE A 114 16.44 11.98 -25.52
C ILE A 114 15.40 12.94 -26.10
N GLY A 115 15.32 14.18 -25.60
CA GLY A 115 14.50 15.25 -26.14
C GLY A 115 13.05 15.30 -25.65
N MET A 116 12.67 14.53 -24.65
CA MET A 116 11.34 14.68 -24.03
C MET A 116 11.28 15.91 -23.11
N THR A 117 10.13 16.56 -23.06
CA THR A 117 9.90 17.70 -22.17
C THR A 117 9.77 17.22 -20.74
N VAL A 118 10.58 17.74 -19.83
CA VAL A 118 10.42 17.57 -18.38
C VAL A 118 9.74 18.82 -17.82
N ASP A 119 8.60 18.61 -17.16
CA ASP A 119 7.81 19.67 -16.54
C ASP A 119 8.31 19.89 -15.10
N HIS A 120 8.75 21.10 -14.79
CA HIS A 120 9.26 21.50 -13.48
C HIS A 120 8.30 22.43 -12.74
N ASP A 121 7.16 22.79 -13.35
CA ASP A 121 6.22 23.75 -12.78
C ASP A 121 5.34 23.13 -11.68
N ILE A 122 5.13 21.81 -11.75
CA ILE A 122 4.31 21.07 -10.80
C ILE A 122 5.18 20.59 -9.63
N ILE A 123 4.95 21.14 -8.45
CA ILE A 123 5.73 20.84 -7.24
C ILE A 123 4.84 20.33 -6.10
N ALA A 124 5.37 19.44 -5.26
CA ALA A 124 4.72 19.02 -4.02
C ALA A 124 4.92 20.07 -2.92
N VAL A 125 3.81 20.52 -2.31
CA VAL A 125 3.83 21.57 -1.25
C VAL A 125 3.53 21.01 0.14
N THR A 126 3.30 19.72 0.27
CA THR A 126 3.12 19.07 1.56
C THR A 126 4.35 18.25 1.93
N ASP A 127 4.95 18.57 3.06
CA ASP A 127 5.94 17.70 3.70
C ASP A 127 5.21 16.58 4.46
N VAL A 128 4.82 15.55 3.74
CA VAL A 128 4.21 14.37 4.33
C VAL A 128 5.30 13.37 4.67
N SER A 129 5.95 13.55 5.83
CA SER A 129 6.83 12.51 6.37
C SER A 129 5.98 11.29 6.77
N HIS A 130 6.24 10.17 6.12
CA HIS A 130 5.63 8.87 6.47
C HIS A 130 6.50 8.06 7.44
N THR A 131 7.59 8.62 7.93
CA THR A 131 8.49 7.98 8.91
C THR A 131 7.71 7.77 10.21
N ASN A 132 7.59 6.54 10.66
CA ASN A 132 6.84 6.11 11.86
C ASN A 132 5.32 6.41 11.85
N ALA A 133 4.72 6.76 10.71
CA ALA A 133 3.28 6.96 10.62
C ALA A 133 2.53 5.62 10.66
N SER A 134 1.38 5.58 11.35
CA SER A 134 0.46 4.44 11.32
C SER A 134 -0.02 4.18 9.88
N ASP A 135 -0.44 2.94 9.58
CA ASP A 135 -0.97 2.60 8.25
C ASP A 135 -2.15 3.50 7.84
N LEU A 136 -3.00 3.87 8.79
CA LEU A 136 -4.11 4.78 8.54
C LEU A 136 -3.64 6.21 8.23
N SER A 137 -2.67 6.71 8.99
CA SER A 137 -2.06 8.02 8.73
C SER A 137 -1.42 8.09 7.34
N ARG A 138 -0.81 6.99 6.89
CA ARG A 138 -0.22 6.89 5.54
C ARG A 138 -1.25 6.92 4.42
N ILE A 139 -2.46 6.41 4.66
CA ILE A 139 -3.56 6.43 3.68
C ILE A 139 -4.28 7.77 3.68
N SER A 140 -4.43 8.42 4.85
CA SER A 140 -5.20 9.66 5.01
C SER A 140 -4.38 10.93 4.72
N LYS A 141 -3.05 10.86 4.83
CA LYS A 141 -2.19 12.00 4.50
C LYS A 141 -1.98 12.07 3.00
N ARG A 142 -2.66 13.02 2.37
CA ARG A 142 -2.61 13.24 0.94
C ARG A 142 -1.52 14.23 0.57
N MET A 143 -0.87 13.96 -0.55
CA MET A 143 0.08 14.89 -1.14
C MET A 143 -0.68 16.03 -1.82
N ARG A 144 -0.21 17.25 -1.65
CA ARG A 144 -0.73 18.43 -2.34
C ARG A 144 0.30 18.92 -3.33
N PHE A 145 -0.21 19.42 -4.46
CA PHE A 145 0.63 19.94 -5.53
C PHE A 145 0.20 21.37 -5.87
N GLU A 146 1.15 22.16 -6.32
CA GLU A 146 0.97 23.48 -6.90
C GLU A 146 1.69 23.56 -8.22
N GLY A 147 1.34 24.55 -9.04
CA GLY A 147 1.94 24.79 -10.35
C GLY A 147 0.94 24.71 -11.49
N GLU A 148 1.38 25.10 -12.68
CA GLU A 148 0.55 25.15 -13.86
C GLU A 148 0.46 23.78 -14.54
N VAL A 149 -0.75 23.33 -14.84
CA VAL A 149 -1.02 22.14 -15.65
C VAL A 149 -1.47 22.57 -17.03
N ARG A 150 -0.79 22.13 -18.07
CA ARG A 150 -1.15 22.43 -19.47
C ARG A 150 -2.31 21.57 -19.90
N ARG A 151 -3.44 22.20 -20.22
CA ARG A 151 -4.67 21.50 -20.63
C ARG A 151 -4.47 20.76 -21.94
N GLY A 152 -4.99 19.52 -21.97
CA GLY A 152 -4.91 18.66 -23.16
C GLY A 152 -3.54 18.05 -23.43
N VAL A 153 -2.55 18.31 -22.56
CA VAL A 153 -1.22 17.69 -22.67
C VAL A 153 -1.22 16.34 -21.97
N ASP A 154 -0.54 15.37 -22.59
CA ASP A 154 -0.27 14.07 -21.99
C ASP A 154 0.88 14.16 -21.01
N TYR A 155 0.74 13.52 -19.86
CA TYR A 155 1.74 13.49 -18.80
C TYR A 155 2.16 12.07 -18.47
N ILE A 156 3.48 11.86 -18.31
CA ILE A 156 4.09 10.68 -17.71
C ILE A 156 4.51 11.03 -16.30
N LEU A 157 3.94 10.34 -15.31
CA LEU A 157 4.29 10.54 -13.91
C LEU A 157 5.48 9.70 -13.52
N LEU A 158 6.45 10.32 -12.84
CA LEU A 158 7.68 9.68 -12.42
C LEU A 158 7.90 9.81 -10.91
N ASP A 159 8.31 8.71 -10.27
CA ASP A 159 8.70 8.71 -8.85
C ASP A 159 9.93 7.82 -8.62
N ASP A 160 10.51 7.88 -7.42
CA ASP A 160 11.63 7.00 -7.07
C ASP A 160 11.16 5.56 -6.78
N PHE A 161 10.32 5.34 -5.78
CA PHE A 161 9.84 4.02 -5.41
C PHE A 161 8.35 3.99 -5.14
N ILE A 162 7.64 3.17 -5.89
CA ILE A 162 6.25 2.92 -5.59
C ILE A 162 6.11 1.95 -4.40
N THR A 163 5.24 2.32 -3.47
CA THR A 163 4.78 1.45 -2.37
C THR A 163 3.28 1.22 -2.44
N SER A 164 2.47 2.15 -1.94
CA SER A 164 1.01 2.10 -2.10
C SER A 164 0.53 2.74 -3.40
N GLY A 165 1.32 3.62 -4.00
CA GLY A 165 0.93 4.42 -5.16
C GLY A 165 0.08 5.65 -4.84
N ALA A 166 -0.16 5.95 -3.56
CA ALA A 166 -1.01 7.06 -3.14
C ALA A 166 -0.51 8.41 -3.69
N GLU A 167 0.81 8.65 -3.67
CA GLU A 167 1.40 9.90 -4.12
C GLU A 167 1.28 10.08 -5.64
N LEU A 168 1.50 9.01 -6.41
CA LEU A 168 1.28 9.03 -7.86
C LEU A 168 -0.19 9.24 -8.21
N ARG A 169 -1.12 8.67 -7.41
CA ARG A 169 -2.55 8.95 -7.55
C ARG A 169 -2.87 10.41 -7.27
N ASP A 170 -2.31 10.99 -6.20
CA ASP A 170 -2.53 12.38 -5.84
C ASP A 170 -2.06 13.33 -6.93
N LEU A 171 -0.89 13.06 -7.51
CA LEU A 171 -0.35 13.82 -8.64
C LEU A 171 -1.21 13.65 -9.90
N ARG A 172 -1.69 12.43 -10.18
CA ARG A 172 -2.62 12.18 -11.27
C ARG A 172 -3.92 12.97 -11.10
N ASP A 173 -4.53 12.89 -9.93
CA ASP A 173 -5.79 13.58 -9.63
C ASP A 173 -5.59 15.10 -9.75
N TYR A 174 -4.45 15.63 -9.31
CA TYR A 174 -4.09 17.03 -9.48
C TYR A 174 -4.04 17.45 -10.96
N ILE A 175 -3.32 16.70 -11.79
CA ILE A 175 -3.15 16.98 -13.22
C ILE A 175 -4.48 16.85 -13.96
N GLN A 176 -5.22 15.75 -13.74
CA GLN A 176 -6.48 15.51 -14.43
C GLN A 176 -7.57 16.51 -14.05
N SER A 177 -7.65 16.94 -12.79
CA SER A 177 -8.60 17.97 -12.35
C SER A 177 -8.38 19.33 -13.02
N ARG A 178 -7.19 19.55 -13.58
CA ARG A 178 -6.80 20.79 -14.30
C ARG A 178 -6.80 20.63 -15.81
N GLY A 179 -7.24 19.46 -16.31
CA GLY A 179 -7.42 19.20 -17.75
C GLY A 179 -6.17 18.65 -18.45
N GLY A 180 -5.14 18.25 -17.73
CA GLY A 180 -4.06 17.41 -18.26
C GLY A 180 -4.51 15.95 -18.34
N ASN A 181 -3.79 15.14 -19.11
CA ASN A 181 -4.09 13.73 -19.32
C ASN A 181 -2.92 12.86 -18.86
N VAL A 182 -3.10 11.99 -17.86
CA VAL A 182 -2.04 11.10 -17.39
C VAL A 182 -2.10 9.79 -18.16
N VAL A 183 -1.06 9.52 -18.96
CA VAL A 183 -1.01 8.38 -19.90
C VAL A 183 -0.13 7.24 -19.42
N LEU A 184 0.84 7.49 -18.53
CA LEU A 184 1.73 6.47 -17.98
C LEU A 184 2.23 6.88 -16.59
N MET A 185 2.53 5.87 -15.78
CA MET A 185 3.32 6.02 -14.57
C MET A 185 4.57 5.17 -14.65
N THR A 186 5.70 5.72 -14.24
CA THR A 186 6.97 5.00 -14.18
C THR A 186 7.73 5.33 -12.91
N THR A 187 8.44 4.36 -12.34
CA THR A 187 9.22 4.58 -11.13
C THR A 187 10.61 3.97 -11.27
N PHE A 188 11.60 4.58 -10.63
CA PHE A 188 12.95 4.01 -10.56
C PHE A 188 12.89 2.58 -10.00
N GLY A 189 12.06 2.37 -8.96
CA GLY A 189 11.90 1.04 -8.41
C GLY A 189 10.58 0.83 -7.66
N HIS A 190 10.43 -0.37 -7.13
CA HIS A 190 9.27 -0.75 -6.34
C HIS A 190 9.66 -1.22 -4.93
N GLY A 191 8.81 -0.91 -3.94
CA GLY A 191 8.86 -1.50 -2.60
C GLY A 191 8.26 -2.92 -2.57
N SER A 192 8.12 -3.48 -1.37
CA SER A 192 7.62 -4.86 -1.18
C SER A 192 6.22 -5.11 -1.77
N PHE A 193 5.40 -4.08 -1.86
CA PHE A 193 4.07 -4.13 -2.51
C PHE A 193 4.13 -3.89 -4.03
N GLY A 194 5.19 -3.34 -4.53
CA GLY A 194 5.34 -2.90 -5.91
C GLY A 194 5.65 -4.01 -6.93
N LYS A 195 5.56 -5.29 -6.52
CA LYS A 195 5.44 -6.40 -7.49
C LYS A 195 4.12 -6.33 -8.27
N LEU A 196 3.16 -5.54 -7.78
CA LEU A 196 1.94 -5.23 -8.47
C LEU A 196 2.26 -4.20 -9.56
N GLN A 197 2.41 -4.65 -10.78
CA GLN A 197 2.60 -3.77 -11.93
C GLN A 197 1.34 -2.94 -12.22
N ASP A 198 0.17 -3.41 -11.80
CA ASP A 198 -1.09 -2.68 -11.94
C ASP A 198 -1.33 -1.81 -10.70
N ILE A 199 -1.48 -0.50 -10.93
CA ILE A 199 -1.82 0.45 -9.87
C ILE A 199 -3.31 0.50 -9.60
N ARG A 200 -4.13 0.08 -10.57
CA ARG A 200 -5.60 0.13 -10.48
C ARG A 200 -6.11 -0.84 -9.43
N ILE A 201 -7.10 -0.41 -8.69
CA ILE A 201 -7.80 -1.32 -7.78
C ILE A 201 -8.51 -2.42 -8.60
N ASP A 202 -8.41 -3.66 -8.16
CA ASP A 202 -9.13 -4.78 -8.77
C ASP A 202 -10.51 -5.01 -8.12
N SER A 203 -11.39 -5.73 -8.82
CA SER A 203 -12.74 -6.05 -8.35
C SER A 203 -12.75 -6.80 -7.01
N LYS A 204 -11.77 -7.68 -6.78
CA LYS A 204 -11.66 -8.44 -5.53
C LYS A 204 -11.45 -7.55 -4.32
N TYR A 205 -10.65 -6.47 -4.47
CA TYR A 205 -10.46 -5.52 -3.37
C TYR A 205 -11.67 -4.61 -3.19
N ILE A 206 -12.36 -4.23 -4.27
CA ILE A 206 -13.63 -3.49 -4.20
C ILE A 206 -14.65 -4.31 -3.41
N GLU A 207 -14.87 -5.56 -3.79
CA GLU A 207 -15.79 -6.48 -3.10
C GLU A 207 -15.42 -6.67 -1.63
N ARG A 208 -14.13 -6.87 -1.35
CA ARG A 208 -13.63 -7.06 0.02
C ARG A 208 -13.84 -5.84 0.90
N LEU A 209 -13.61 -4.64 0.40
CA LEU A 209 -13.83 -3.40 1.13
C LEU A 209 -15.31 -3.19 1.41
N ASN A 210 -16.17 -3.42 0.41
CA ASN A 210 -17.63 -3.36 0.56
C ASN A 210 -18.14 -4.37 1.59
N ALA A 211 -17.69 -5.62 1.51
CA ALA A 211 -18.04 -6.67 2.48
C ALA A 211 -17.56 -6.37 3.90
N SER A 212 -16.51 -5.56 4.04
CA SER A 212 -16.02 -5.07 5.33
C SER A 212 -16.79 -3.86 5.85
N GLY A 213 -17.85 -3.41 5.15
CA GLY A 213 -18.67 -2.26 5.53
C GLY A 213 -18.02 -0.91 5.27
N ILE A 214 -16.97 -0.84 4.46
CA ILE A 214 -16.38 0.43 4.02
C ILE A 214 -17.23 0.98 2.88
N THR A 215 -17.58 2.26 2.99
CA THR A 215 -18.37 2.98 1.99
C THR A 215 -17.57 4.14 1.39
N ASP A 216 -18.01 4.63 0.23
CA ASP A 216 -17.46 5.86 -0.35
C ASP A 216 -17.60 7.06 0.60
N GLN A 217 -18.70 7.09 1.39
CA GLN A 217 -18.89 8.12 2.40
C GLN A 217 -17.79 8.07 3.48
N ASP A 218 -17.37 6.88 3.90
CA ASP A 218 -16.26 6.72 4.85
C ASP A 218 -14.96 7.26 4.24
N LEU A 219 -14.68 6.93 2.98
CA LEU A 219 -13.46 7.41 2.30
C LEU A 219 -13.44 8.93 2.21
N ARG A 220 -14.55 9.55 1.80
CA ARG A 220 -14.68 11.02 1.78
C ARG A 220 -14.57 11.65 3.17
N LYS A 221 -15.23 11.05 4.16
CA LYS A 221 -15.19 11.53 5.56
C LYS A 221 -13.77 11.57 6.09
N TYR A 222 -12.94 10.59 5.75
CA TYR A 222 -11.56 10.48 6.22
C TYR A 222 -10.53 11.03 5.24
N GLY A 223 -10.94 11.73 4.19
CA GLY A 223 -10.05 12.35 3.22
C GLY A 223 -9.16 11.36 2.47
N ILE A 224 -9.62 10.11 2.32
CA ILE A 224 -8.83 9.05 1.68
C ILE A 224 -9.01 9.09 0.17
N ALA A 225 -10.26 9.08 -0.30
CA ALA A 225 -10.63 9.14 -1.72
C ALA A 225 -12.09 9.60 -1.87
N SER A 226 -12.50 10.00 -3.08
CA SER A 226 -13.90 10.31 -3.39
C SER A 226 -14.78 9.05 -3.39
N GLU A 227 -14.22 7.92 -3.83
CA GLU A 227 -14.90 6.62 -3.88
C GLU A 227 -13.88 5.48 -3.89
N ILE A 228 -14.34 4.25 -3.63
CA ILE A 228 -13.49 3.05 -3.58
C ILE A 228 -12.77 2.83 -4.93
N GLY A 229 -13.44 3.08 -6.06
CA GLY A 229 -12.87 2.93 -7.39
C GLY A 229 -11.72 3.87 -7.74
N CYS A 230 -11.50 4.93 -6.94
CA CYS A 230 -10.38 5.85 -7.09
C CYS A 230 -9.11 5.40 -6.34
N LEU A 231 -9.21 4.40 -5.47
CA LEU A 231 -8.05 3.88 -4.74
C LEU A 231 -7.06 3.20 -5.68
N THR A 232 -5.79 3.25 -5.31
CA THR A 232 -4.81 2.33 -5.88
C THR A 232 -4.98 0.93 -5.29
N LEU A 233 -4.49 -0.08 -5.98
CA LEU A 233 -4.43 -1.45 -5.47
C LEU A 233 -3.66 -1.54 -4.14
N GLY A 234 -2.56 -0.79 -4.02
CA GLY A 234 -1.76 -0.73 -2.80
C GLY A 234 -2.49 -0.08 -1.62
N GLU A 235 -3.28 0.98 -1.86
CA GLU A 235 -4.12 1.62 -0.84
C GLU A 235 -5.25 0.69 -0.40
N ALA A 236 -5.95 0.08 -1.34
CA ALA A 236 -7.02 -0.89 -1.07
C ALA A 236 -6.51 -2.09 -0.25
N ALA A 237 -5.33 -2.61 -0.58
CA ALA A 237 -4.69 -3.68 0.16
C ALA A 237 -4.33 -3.26 1.59
N ARG A 238 -3.83 -2.04 1.81
CA ARG A 238 -3.55 -1.50 3.15
C ARG A 238 -4.83 -1.31 3.96
N LEU A 239 -5.84 -0.69 3.37
CA LEU A 239 -7.12 -0.44 4.02
C LEU A 239 -7.79 -1.75 4.43
N SER A 240 -7.82 -2.74 3.54
CA SER A 240 -8.35 -4.08 3.83
C SER A 240 -7.64 -4.76 5.02
N ARG A 241 -6.30 -4.63 5.12
CA ARG A 241 -5.55 -5.17 6.26
C ARG A 241 -5.89 -4.47 7.58
N LEU A 242 -6.02 -3.14 7.55
CA LEU A 242 -6.39 -2.37 8.74
C LEU A 242 -7.74 -2.79 9.30
N VAL A 243 -8.74 -2.95 8.42
CA VAL A 243 -10.08 -3.38 8.82
C VAL A 243 -10.07 -4.80 9.38
N ASN A 244 -9.37 -5.73 8.72
CA ASN A 244 -9.25 -7.11 9.18
C ASN A 244 -8.53 -7.20 10.54
N ALA A 245 -7.46 -6.43 10.75
CA ALA A 245 -6.76 -6.39 12.04
C ALA A 245 -7.66 -5.88 13.17
N ARG A 246 -8.48 -4.86 12.90
CA ARG A 246 -9.45 -4.33 13.87
C ARG A 246 -10.58 -5.30 14.18
N ALA A 247 -11.12 -5.97 13.16
CA ALA A 247 -12.13 -6.99 13.33
C ALA A 247 -11.63 -8.13 14.22
N LYS A 248 -10.40 -8.61 13.98
CA LYS A 248 -9.74 -9.61 14.83
C LYS A 248 -9.55 -9.12 16.27
N ALA A 249 -9.08 -7.90 16.47
CA ALA A 249 -8.90 -7.33 17.80
C ALA A 249 -10.24 -7.16 18.55
N ALA A 250 -11.29 -6.75 17.86
CA ALA A 250 -12.64 -6.65 18.43
C ALA A 250 -13.21 -8.03 18.82
N ALA A 251 -13.01 -9.05 17.99
CA ALA A 251 -13.41 -10.41 18.28
C ALA A 251 -12.67 -10.97 19.51
N ALA A 252 -11.34 -10.76 19.58
CA ALA A 252 -10.54 -11.18 20.73
C ALA A 252 -10.99 -10.51 22.06
N ARG A 253 -11.31 -9.21 22.01
CA ARG A 253 -11.84 -8.49 23.19
C ARG A 253 -13.20 -9.05 23.66
N ARG A 254 -14.10 -9.38 22.71
CA ARG A 254 -15.40 -10.00 23.03
C ARG A 254 -15.21 -11.37 23.68
N SER A 255 -14.33 -12.21 23.14
CA SER A 255 -14.03 -13.53 23.71
C SER A 255 -13.47 -13.41 25.13
N ALA A 256 -12.54 -12.46 25.36
CA ALA A 256 -11.97 -12.22 26.70
C ALA A 256 -13.03 -11.69 27.71
N SER A 257 -13.99 -10.86 27.27
CA SER A 257 -15.07 -10.38 28.12
C SER A 257 -16.03 -11.52 28.51
N VAL A 258 -16.39 -12.39 27.56
CA VAL A 258 -17.24 -13.56 27.82
C VAL A 258 -16.58 -14.51 28.81
N GLN A 259 -15.29 -14.77 28.68
CA GLN A 259 -14.55 -15.62 29.64
C GLN A 259 -14.52 -15.03 31.05
N ARG A 260 -14.36 -13.71 31.21
CA ARG A 260 -14.44 -13.05 32.54
C ARG A 260 -15.81 -13.19 33.14
N THR A 261 -16.88 -12.96 32.37
CA THR A 261 -18.26 -13.08 32.87
C THR A 261 -18.60 -14.50 33.32
N CYS A 262 -18.05 -15.52 32.63
CA CYS A 262 -18.22 -16.93 33.03
C CYS A 262 -17.48 -17.28 34.34
N LEU A 263 -16.35 -16.61 34.61
CA LEU A 263 -15.57 -16.83 35.85
C LEU A 263 -16.13 -16.08 37.07
N GLU A 264 -16.93 -15.04 36.84
CA GLU A 264 -17.55 -14.21 37.90
C GLU A 264 -18.95 -14.65 38.27
N GLN A 265 -19.51 -15.74 37.72
CA GLN A 265 -20.78 -16.28 38.20
C GLN A 265 -20.58 -16.95 39.57
N PRO A 266 -21.24 -16.47 40.64
CA PRO A 266 -21.16 -17.12 41.93
C PRO A 266 -21.72 -18.54 41.82
N SER A 267 -20.94 -19.52 42.29
CA SER A 267 -21.42 -20.89 42.46
C SER A 267 -22.69 -20.86 43.26
N LEU A 268 -23.77 -21.37 42.69
CA LEU A 268 -25.03 -21.55 43.41
C LEU A 268 -24.75 -22.33 44.70
N PRO A 269 -25.31 -21.93 45.86
CA PRO A 269 -25.14 -22.66 47.11
C PRO A 269 -25.67 -24.09 46.93
N GLY A 270 -24.80 -25.06 47.20
CA GLY A 270 -25.11 -26.45 47.04
C GLY A 270 -26.32 -26.87 47.88
N VAL A 271 -27.30 -27.44 47.23
CA VAL A 271 -28.34 -28.24 47.87
C VAL A 271 -27.65 -29.50 48.41
N ALA A 272 -27.44 -29.57 49.70
CA ALA A 272 -27.00 -30.79 50.38
C ALA A 272 -28.11 -31.85 50.27
N GLY A 273 -28.03 -32.66 49.25
CA GLY A 273 -28.82 -33.89 49.08
C GLY A 273 -27.94 -35.07 49.44
N GLU A 274 -28.23 -35.74 50.55
CA GLU A 274 -27.63 -37.01 50.94
C GLU A 274 -27.85 -38.06 49.85
N VAL A 275 -26.76 -38.62 49.31
CA VAL A 275 -26.79 -39.74 48.38
C VAL A 275 -26.51 -41.02 49.15
N PRO A 276 -27.42 -42.04 49.10
CA PRO A 276 -27.19 -43.33 49.76
C PRO A 276 -26.03 -44.11 49.08
N ARG A 277 -25.17 -44.66 49.90
CA ARG A 277 -24.06 -45.52 49.45
C ARG A 277 -24.58 -46.81 48.87
N GLY A 278 -24.69 -46.86 47.54
CA GLY A 278 -24.86 -48.11 46.79
C GLY A 278 -23.50 -48.63 46.29
N ARG A 279 -23.20 -49.86 46.71
CA ARG A 279 -22.03 -50.66 46.34
C ARG A 279 -22.11 -50.99 44.85
N VAL A 280 -21.16 -50.59 44.00
CA VAL A 280 -21.04 -51.12 42.65
C VAL A 280 -19.63 -51.70 42.44
N GLN A 281 -19.67 -52.96 42.08
CA GLN A 281 -18.53 -53.83 41.69
C GLN A 281 -17.82 -53.28 40.44
N GLY A 282 -16.54 -53.62 40.34
CA GLY A 282 -15.63 -53.19 39.33
C GLY A 282 -15.96 -53.73 37.93
N VAL A 283 -15.65 -52.88 36.95
CA VAL A 283 -15.45 -53.26 35.57
C VAL A 283 -14.08 -52.75 35.15
N GLN A 284 -13.36 -53.67 34.55
CA GLN A 284 -11.97 -53.59 34.16
C GLN A 284 -11.72 -52.59 33.03
N ASN A 285 -10.61 -51.92 33.12
CA ASN A 285 -10.02 -51.08 32.08
C ASN A 285 -9.61 -51.92 30.87
N GLU A 286 -10.14 -51.64 29.69
CA GLU A 286 -9.52 -51.99 28.43
C GLU A 286 -8.78 -50.76 27.85
N LYS A 287 -7.51 -51.00 27.63
CA LYS A 287 -6.58 -50.09 26.96
C LYS A 287 -6.92 -50.02 25.46
N ILE A 288 -7.15 -48.81 24.97
CA ILE A 288 -7.05 -48.58 23.53
C ILE A 288 -5.73 -47.87 23.26
N ASN A 289 -4.88 -48.59 22.56
CA ASN A 289 -3.56 -48.19 22.12
C ASN A 289 -3.64 -47.19 20.96
N GLU A 290 -2.80 -46.19 21.06
CA GLU A 290 -2.39 -45.27 20.02
C GLU A 290 -1.80 -45.97 18.80
N THR A 291 -2.09 -45.47 17.63
CA THR A 291 -1.22 -45.63 16.46
C THR A 291 -1.01 -44.29 15.78
N SER A 292 0.07 -43.61 16.21
CA SER A 292 0.74 -42.58 15.42
C SER A 292 1.48 -43.27 14.27
N LYS A 293 1.15 -42.94 13.04
CA LYS A 293 2.00 -43.26 11.88
C LYS A 293 2.60 -41.97 11.32
N THR A 294 3.84 -41.78 11.66
CA THR A 294 4.84 -40.98 10.97
C THR A 294 5.01 -41.50 9.53
N ILE A 295 4.94 -40.58 8.57
CA ILE A 295 5.45 -40.85 7.21
C ILE A 295 6.60 -39.88 6.97
N ASN A 296 7.80 -40.38 7.19
CA ASN A 296 9.07 -39.93 6.63
C ASN A 296 9.48 -40.85 5.49
N GLY A 297 9.85 -40.26 4.36
CA GLY A 297 10.51 -40.92 3.24
C GLY A 297 10.48 -39.94 2.08
N GLY A 298 11.49 -39.26 1.64
CA GLY A 298 12.86 -39.74 1.41
C GLY A 298 12.97 -40.16 -0.04
N GLU A 299 13.39 -39.25 -0.92
CA GLU A 299 14.10 -39.63 -2.13
C GLU A 299 15.09 -38.56 -2.55
N GLN A 300 16.35 -38.89 -2.33
CA GLN A 300 17.53 -38.34 -2.98
C GLN A 300 17.80 -39.07 -4.29
N ARG A 301 18.51 -38.41 -5.18
CA ARG A 301 19.28 -38.83 -6.38
C ARG A 301 18.53 -38.61 -7.72
N ALA A 302 19.09 -37.77 -8.62
CA ALA A 302 20.30 -38.12 -9.33
C ALA A 302 20.92 -36.90 -10.04
N ALA A 303 22.22 -36.72 -9.78
CA ALA A 303 23.14 -35.94 -10.61
C ALA A 303 23.66 -36.82 -11.74
N LYS A 304 23.83 -36.19 -12.94
CA LYS A 304 24.80 -36.47 -14.05
C LYS A 304 24.24 -35.71 -15.25
N GLY A 305 24.84 -34.64 -15.77
CA GLY A 305 26.15 -34.68 -16.39
C GLY A 305 25.98 -34.85 -17.87
N LEU A 306 26.12 -33.77 -18.65
CA LEU A 306 26.77 -33.87 -19.97
C LEU A 306 27.31 -32.50 -20.39
N LYS A 307 28.59 -32.53 -20.69
CA LYS A 307 29.36 -31.54 -21.43
C LYS A 307 28.88 -31.52 -22.89
N ARG A 308 28.71 -30.33 -23.44
CA ARG A 308 29.38 -29.84 -24.64
C ARG A 308 29.04 -28.37 -24.85
#